data_efb25e863f88408bb21bf437b9a7be8e
#
_entry.id   efb25e863f88408bb21bf437b9a7be8e
#
_cell.length_a   1.000
_cell.length_b   1.000
_cell.length_c   1.000
_cell.angle_alpha   90.00
_cell.angle_beta   90.00
_cell.angle_gamma   90.00
#
_symmetry.space_group_name_H-M   'P 1'
#
loop_
_entity.id
_entity.type
_entity.pdbx_description
1 polymer ?
#
loop_
_entity_poly.entity_id
_entity_poly.type
_entity_poly.pdbx_seq_one_letter_code
_entity_poly.pdbx_strand_id
1 'polypeptide(L)'
;MKLKNLLQDIQIIKTNVDMEMEVSSVAYDSRKVVNGGMFVAITGFATDGNKFIPMAMVKGAAVVVTSKQPADGVPFVQVASDRLALALIGCNYYGRPGESMKLIGVTGTNGKTSSTLLLKHVLEQVLGAKVGLMGTMENMIGDVSIPTERTTPESFELQALLAQMRDAGCSHAIMEVSSHAIALERVAGLHYAVGSFTNLTEDHLDFHKDMEDYCDTKAQLFRRCDQAVVNLDDSWFERMCKDATCKLLTVSAKGKAGLYAENVELLSDGICFTAVYGEKKVPVRLSIPGKFTVYNALNVLGMAMQLGISLEDAAAALATAKGVKGRVEVVPTPGKDYTVLIDYAHTPDGLENVLSSVKGYCKGRLIAVFGCGGDRDPIKRPIMGKIGTDIADIAVITSDNPRTEDPETIVSHIVAGVSKDKNNYEVIVNRVQAIHHAMDIAQKHDIIVLAGKGHETYQEVCGVKHHMDEREIVAEYLEKTRN
;
A
#
# COMPACT_ATOMS: atom_id res chain seq x y z
N MET A 1 9.38 29.51 15.97
CA MET A 1 9.67 28.47 17.01
C MET A 1 11.17 28.46 17.28
N LYS A 2 11.60 28.32 18.56
CA LYS A 2 13.05 28.27 18.87
C LYS A 2 13.73 27.04 18.29
N LEU A 3 14.94 27.22 17.75
CA LEU A 3 15.73 26.17 17.14
C LEU A 3 15.96 24.97 18.07
N LYS A 4 16.28 25.23 19.35
CA LYS A 4 16.47 24.16 20.35
C LYS A 4 15.24 23.26 20.53
N ASN A 5 14.02 23.80 20.38
CA ASN A 5 12.79 23.03 20.51
C ASN A 5 12.56 22.15 19.27
N LEU A 6 12.94 22.65 18.08
CA LEU A 6 12.89 21.85 16.84
C LEU A 6 13.89 20.70 16.84
N LEU A 7 15.03 20.88 17.50
CA LEU A 7 16.12 19.92 17.55
C LEU A 7 16.11 19.03 18.81
N GLN A 8 15.02 19.05 19.56
CA GLN A 8 14.86 18.16 20.71
C GLN A 8 15.01 16.69 20.28
N ASP A 9 15.71 15.88 21.08
CA ASP A 9 16.01 14.45 20.87
C ASP A 9 16.89 14.15 19.62
N ILE A 10 17.51 15.18 19.03
CA ILE A 10 18.42 15.02 17.88
C ILE A 10 19.86 15.12 18.33
N GLN A 11 20.67 14.13 17.96
CA GLN A 11 22.11 14.16 18.24
C GLN A 11 22.82 15.19 17.35
N ILE A 12 23.21 16.31 17.95
CA ILE A 12 23.99 17.36 17.30
C ILE A 12 25.48 17.04 17.41
N ILE A 13 26.18 17.07 16.26
CA ILE A 13 27.64 16.88 16.20
C ILE A 13 28.34 18.22 16.37
N LYS A 14 27.90 19.24 15.61
CA LYS A 14 28.50 20.55 15.57
C LYS A 14 27.49 21.62 15.16
N THR A 15 27.63 22.83 15.66
CA THR A 15 26.83 23.98 15.20
C THR A 15 27.64 25.27 15.30
N ASN A 16 27.28 26.24 14.47
CA ASN A 16 27.83 27.60 14.51
C ASN A 16 26.74 28.66 14.73
N VAL A 17 25.50 28.25 15.09
CA VAL A 17 24.38 29.14 15.32
C VAL A 17 23.91 29.12 16.76
N ASP A 18 23.23 30.19 17.18
CA ASP A 18 22.59 30.23 18.49
C ASP A 18 21.33 29.35 18.53
N MET A 19 21.27 28.43 19.48
CA MET A 19 20.15 27.52 19.67
C MET A 19 18.87 28.22 20.15
N GLU A 20 18.97 29.45 20.64
CA GLU A 20 17.82 30.28 21.05
C GLU A 20 17.21 31.05 19.87
N MET A 21 17.82 31.02 18.69
CA MET A 21 17.30 31.72 17.53
C MET A 21 15.88 31.22 17.15
N GLU A 22 15.09 32.13 16.61
CA GLU A 22 13.75 31.81 16.09
C GLU A 22 13.84 31.32 14.64
N VAL A 23 13.08 30.27 14.34
CA VAL A 23 12.92 29.69 13.01
C VAL A 23 11.46 29.88 12.56
N SER A 24 11.27 30.46 11.37
CA SER A 24 9.93 30.79 10.85
C SER A 24 9.21 29.58 10.25
N SER A 25 9.94 28.66 9.61
CA SER A 25 9.41 27.47 8.92
C SER A 25 10.47 26.39 8.78
N VAL A 26 10.05 25.20 8.39
CA VAL A 26 10.94 24.09 8.05
C VAL A 26 10.69 23.65 6.61
N ALA A 27 11.75 23.47 5.83
CA ALA A 27 11.68 22.96 4.47
C ALA A 27 12.84 21.97 4.21
N TYR A 28 12.60 20.91 3.47
CA TYR A 28 13.63 20.00 2.92
C TYR A 28 13.68 20.06 1.38
N ASP A 29 12.80 20.84 0.76
CA ASP A 29 12.86 21.26 -0.63
C ASP A 29 13.33 22.72 -0.68
N SER A 30 14.50 22.98 -1.30
CA SER A 30 15.08 24.33 -1.37
C SER A 30 14.17 25.33 -2.08
N ARG A 31 13.24 24.87 -2.93
CA ARG A 31 12.25 25.73 -3.61
C ARG A 31 11.18 26.27 -2.66
N LYS A 32 10.92 25.56 -1.54
CA LYS A 32 9.92 25.91 -0.50
C LYS A 32 10.51 26.69 0.67
N VAL A 33 11.82 26.98 0.65
CA VAL A 33 12.45 27.79 1.71
C VAL A 33 11.90 29.21 1.65
N VAL A 34 11.59 29.75 2.83
CA VAL A 34 11.21 31.15 3.04
C VAL A 34 12.20 31.86 3.97
N ASN A 35 12.19 33.19 3.99
CA ASN A 35 13.09 33.98 4.81
C ASN A 35 12.95 33.65 6.31
N GLY A 36 14.07 33.45 6.99
CA GLY A 36 14.11 33.04 8.40
C GLY A 36 13.80 31.54 8.63
N GLY A 37 13.61 30.76 7.57
CA GLY A 37 13.29 29.33 7.65
C GLY A 37 14.51 28.45 7.89
N MET A 38 14.27 27.21 8.30
CA MET A 38 15.25 26.12 8.37
C MET A 38 15.20 25.31 7.08
N PHE A 39 16.37 25.01 6.51
CA PHE A 39 16.50 24.07 5.40
C PHE A 39 17.16 22.77 5.91
N VAL A 40 16.47 21.63 5.79
CA VAL A 40 17.05 20.31 6.09
C VAL A 40 17.55 19.70 4.80
N ALA A 41 18.87 19.63 4.64
CA ALA A 41 19.53 19.12 3.43
C ALA A 41 19.69 17.59 3.51
N ILE A 42 18.64 16.85 3.15
CA ILE A 42 18.63 15.39 3.20
C ILE A 42 19.40 14.76 2.05
N THR A 43 20.14 13.71 2.34
CA THR A 43 20.76 12.86 1.34
C THR A 43 19.68 11.94 0.74
N GLY A 44 19.27 12.25 -0.50
CA GLY A 44 18.24 11.49 -1.23
C GLY A 44 18.84 10.31 -2.00
N PHE A 45 17.97 9.35 -2.41
CA PHE A 45 18.37 8.22 -3.24
C PHE A 45 18.82 8.68 -4.64
N ALA A 46 18.07 9.59 -5.27
CA ALA A 46 18.37 10.10 -6.60
C ALA A 46 19.19 11.41 -6.59
N THR A 47 19.11 12.19 -5.52
CA THR A 47 19.72 13.53 -5.47
C THR A 47 20.17 13.87 -4.05
N ASP A 48 21.35 14.45 -3.91
CA ASP A 48 21.87 14.94 -2.64
C ASP A 48 21.39 16.38 -2.38
N GLY A 49 20.57 16.57 -1.34
CA GLY A 49 20.02 17.86 -0.90
C GLY A 49 21.10 18.90 -0.55
N ASN A 50 22.28 18.45 -0.18
CA ASN A 50 23.40 19.37 0.13
C ASN A 50 23.81 20.25 -1.05
N LYS A 51 23.58 19.82 -2.29
CA LYS A 51 23.82 20.61 -3.50
C LYS A 51 22.93 21.86 -3.59
N PHE A 52 21.81 21.87 -2.87
CA PHE A 52 20.85 22.96 -2.89
C PHE A 52 21.00 23.93 -1.71
N ILE A 53 21.99 23.75 -0.83
CA ILE A 53 22.30 24.68 0.26
C ILE A 53 22.48 26.12 -0.25
N PRO A 54 23.27 26.38 -1.32
CA PRO A 54 23.41 27.75 -1.82
C PRO A 54 22.08 28.38 -2.23
N MET A 55 21.18 27.63 -2.88
CA MET A 55 19.86 28.09 -3.26
C MET A 55 18.99 28.40 -2.02
N ALA A 56 19.04 27.55 -1.00
CA ALA A 56 18.32 27.76 0.25
C ALA A 56 18.80 29.04 0.97
N MET A 57 20.11 29.30 0.97
CA MET A 57 20.70 30.51 1.54
C MET A 57 20.27 31.77 0.78
N VAL A 58 20.26 31.73 -0.56
CA VAL A 58 19.76 32.86 -1.39
C VAL A 58 18.30 33.16 -1.10
N LYS A 59 17.47 32.13 -0.76
CA LYS A 59 16.07 32.30 -0.35
C LYS A 59 15.88 32.74 1.10
N GLY A 60 16.96 32.94 1.84
CA GLY A 60 16.94 33.47 3.20
C GLY A 60 16.79 32.40 4.27
N ALA A 61 17.29 31.16 4.03
CA ALA A 61 17.39 30.17 5.10
C ALA A 61 18.22 30.74 6.25
N ALA A 62 17.69 30.74 7.47
CA ALA A 62 18.39 31.19 8.65
C ALA A 62 19.35 30.15 9.20
N VAL A 63 19.09 28.87 8.95
CA VAL A 63 19.90 27.73 9.38
C VAL A 63 19.73 26.53 8.45
N VAL A 64 20.79 25.78 8.25
CA VAL A 64 20.81 24.53 7.49
C VAL A 64 21.06 23.37 8.45
N VAL A 65 20.22 22.33 8.41
CA VAL A 65 20.48 21.05 9.09
C VAL A 65 21.01 20.04 8.06
N THR A 66 22.12 19.39 8.34
CA THR A 66 22.80 18.52 7.40
C THR A 66 23.67 17.47 8.13
N SER A 67 23.87 16.29 7.52
CA SER A 67 24.82 15.30 8.01
C SER A 67 26.28 15.59 7.57
N LYS A 68 26.48 16.50 6.62
CA LYS A 68 27.79 16.85 6.07
C LYS A 68 28.29 18.19 6.61
N GLN A 69 29.61 18.41 6.58
CA GLN A 69 30.17 19.72 6.86
C GLN A 69 29.86 20.67 5.68
N PRO A 70 29.09 21.74 5.90
CA PRO A 70 28.82 22.71 4.82
C PRO A 70 30.02 23.62 4.56
N ALA A 71 29.92 24.44 3.49
CA ALA A 71 30.94 25.44 3.15
C ALA A 71 31.07 26.53 4.25
N ASP A 72 32.18 27.20 4.30
CA ASP A 72 32.42 28.28 5.24
C ASP A 72 31.40 29.43 5.06
N GLY A 73 30.97 30.00 6.18
CA GLY A 73 29.99 31.07 6.20
C GLY A 73 28.52 30.64 6.18
N VAL A 74 28.23 29.35 5.99
CA VAL A 74 26.85 28.82 6.11
C VAL A 74 26.48 28.68 7.59
N PRO A 75 25.33 29.23 8.05
CA PRO A 75 24.79 28.93 9.37
C PRO A 75 24.24 27.51 9.39
N PHE A 76 24.74 26.64 10.28
CA PHE A 76 24.40 25.23 10.24
C PHE A 76 24.30 24.55 11.60
N VAL A 77 23.57 23.43 11.60
CA VAL A 77 23.58 22.37 12.60
C VAL A 77 23.94 21.07 11.90
N GLN A 78 25.07 20.47 12.28
CA GLN A 78 25.49 19.17 11.77
C GLN A 78 24.94 18.08 12.70
N VAL A 79 24.31 17.07 12.07
CA VAL A 79 23.66 15.93 12.74
C VAL A 79 24.25 14.60 12.23
N ALA A 80 24.03 13.51 12.97
CA ALA A 80 24.52 12.18 12.58
C ALA A 80 23.74 11.63 11.35
N SER A 81 22.43 11.86 11.29
CA SER A 81 21.55 11.47 10.17
C SER A 81 20.61 12.62 9.84
N ASP A 82 20.68 13.11 8.62
CA ASP A 82 19.80 14.18 8.14
C ASP A 82 18.33 13.70 7.99
N ARG A 83 18.12 12.44 7.62
CA ARG A 83 16.78 11.84 7.50
C ARG A 83 16.12 11.64 8.86
N LEU A 84 16.85 11.08 9.82
CA LEU A 84 16.36 10.96 11.20
C LEU A 84 16.07 12.35 11.79
N ALA A 85 16.95 13.32 11.53
CA ALA A 85 16.74 14.69 11.96
C ALA A 85 15.47 15.29 11.36
N LEU A 86 15.21 15.12 10.05
CA LEU A 86 13.98 15.61 9.41
C LEU A 86 12.73 15.01 10.06
N ALA A 87 12.75 13.70 10.38
CA ALA A 87 11.62 13.02 11.02
C ALA A 87 11.35 13.59 12.41
N LEU A 88 12.39 13.73 13.25
CA LEU A 88 12.25 14.26 14.62
C LEU A 88 11.91 15.76 14.62
N ILE A 89 12.48 16.54 13.68
CA ILE A 89 12.08 17.95 13.48
C ILE A 89 10.60 18.02 13.12
N GLY A 90 10.10 17.16 12.25
CA GLY A 90 8.69 17.07 11.93
C GLY A 90 7.83 16.76 13.14
N CYS A 91 8.22 15.77 13.96
CA CYS A 91 7.54 15.46 15.22
C CYS A 91 7.46 16.72 16.13
N ASN A 92 8.58 17.38 16.34
CA ASN A 92 8.67 18.54 17.22
C ASN A 92 7.92 19.76 16.67
N TYR A 93 8.01 20.00 15.33
CA TYR A 93 7.33 21.11 14.67
C TYR A 93 5.81 21.05 14.77
N TYR A 94 5.24 19.84 14.62
CA TYR A 94 3.80 19.58 14.70
C TYR A 94 3.30 19.18 16.09
N GLY A 95 4.19 19.20 17.12
CA GLY A 95 3.83 18.91 18.51
C GLY A 95 3.49 17.44 18.73
N ARG A 96 4.26 16.53 18.13
CA ARG A 96 4.17 15.06 18.29
C ARG A 96 2.75 14.52 18.14
N PRO A 97 2.08 14.77 17.00
CA PRO A 97 0.66 14.46 16.83
C PRO A 97 0.36 12.98 16.98
N GLY A 98 1.32 12.08 16.67
CA GLY A 98 1.17 10.64 16.81
C GLY A 98 0.94 10.17 18.25
N GLU A 99 1.36 10.95 19.27
CA GLU A 99 1.19 10.58 20.67
C GLU A 99 -0.26 10.79 21.18
N SER A 100 -1.07 11.56 20.46
CA SER A 100 -2.48 11.84 20.82
C SER A 100 -3.49 10.88 20.19
N MET A 101 -3.04 9.92 19.38
CA MET A 101 -3.87 8.95 18.68
C MET A 101 -3.27 7.55 18.83
N LYS A 102 -4.08 6.50 18.71
CA LYS A 102 -3.55 5.14 18.55
C LYS A 102 -3.07 4.96 17.11
N LEU A 103 -1.76 4.81 16.93
CA LEU A 103 -1.18 4.54 15.61
C LEU A 103 -1.17 3.04 15.34
N ILE A 104 -1.56 2.67 14.11
CA ILE A 104 -1.51 1.29 13.64
C ILE A 104 -0.67 1.24 12.36
N GLY A 105 0.36 0.39 12.34
CA GLY A 105 1.26 0.23 11.20
C GLY A 105 1.10 -1.15 10.55
N VAL A 106 0.81 -1.18 9.24
CA VAL A 106 0.68 -2.45 8.50
C VAL A 106 1.83 -2.55 7.49
N THR A 107 2.64 -3.61 7.60
CA THR A 107 3.74 -3.91 6.68
C THR A 107 3.56 -5.28 6.02
N GLY A 108 4.30 -5.51 4.95
CA GLY A 108 4.29 -6.72 4.13
C GLY A 108 4.45 -6.39 2.65
N THR A 109 4.50 -7.39 1.78
CA THR A 109 4.52 -7.17 0.32
C THR A 109 3.11 -6.88 -0.18
N ASN A 110 2.17 -7.77 0.04
CA ASN A 110 0.79 -7.71 -0.42
C ASN A 110 -0.20 -7.59 0.76
N GLY A 111 -1.42 -7.11 0.49
CA GLY A 111 -2.51 -7.06 1.48
C GLY A 111 -2.52 -5.84 2.42
N LYS A 112 -1.53 -4.97 2.39
CA LYS A 112 -1.48 -3.75 3.22
C LYS A 112 -2.73 -2.88 3.04
N THR A 113 -3.00 -2.44 1.83
CA THR A 113 -4.13 -1.56 1.49
C THR A 113 -5.47 -2.16 1.89
N SER A 114 -5.70 -3.45 1.57
CA SER A 114 -6.92 -4.13 1.96
C SER A 114 -7.08 -4.20 3.48
N SER A 115 -6.00 -4.56 4.19
CA SER A 115 -6.04 -4.66 5.65
C SER A 115 -6.26 -3.31 6.32
N THR A 116 -5.63 -2.23 5.82
CA THR A 116 -5.78 -0.90 6.41
C THR A 116 -7.19 -0.33 6.20
N LEU A 117 -7.77 -0.51 5.01
CA LEU A 117 -9.13 -0.06 4.70
C LEU A 117 -10.19 -0.88 5.46
N LEU A 118 -10.02 -2.21 5.54
CA LEU A 118 -10.90 -3.07 6.32
C LEU A 118 -10.84 -2.75 7.82
N LEU A 119 -9.63 -2.50 8.35
CA LEU A 119 -9.49 -2.09 9.75
C LEU A 119 -10.14 -0.73 10.01
N LYS A 120 -9.96 0.25 9.10
CA LYS A 120 -10.64 1.55 9.19
C LYS A 120 -12.16 1.35 9.30
N HIS A 121 -12.73 0.54 8.40
CA HIS A 121 -14.16 0.22 8.44
C HIS A 121 -14.58 -0.38 9.79
N VAL A 122 -13.85 -1.37 10.30
CA VAL A 122 -14.15 -2.00 11.61
C VAL A 122 -14.11 -0.99 12.75
N LEU A 123 -13.05 -0.15 12.82
CA LEU A 123 -12.92 0.85 13.88
C LEU A 123 -14.05 1.90 13.84
N GLU A 124 -14.40 2.37 12.66
CA GLU A 124 -15.47 3.36 12.48
C GLU A 124 -16.84 2.76 12.81
N GLN A 125 -17.13 1.53 12.38
CA GLN A 125 -18.42 0.87 12.65
C GLN A 125 -18.59 0.51 14.13
N VAL A 126 -17.55 -0.01 14.77
CA VAL A 126 -17.67 -0.50 16.16
C VAL A 126 -17.53 0.64 17.17
N LEU A 127 -16.61 1.56 16.95
CA LEU A 127 -16.30 2.63 17.91
C LEU A 127 -17.08 3.92 17.63
N GLY A 128 -17.70 4.06 16.47
CA GLY A 128 -18.28 5.34 16.03
C GLY A 128 -17.23 6.46 15.95
N ALA A 129 -15.96 6.12 15.79
CA ALA A 129 -14.83 7.02 15.88
C ALA A 129 -14.39 7.50 14.48
N LYS A 130 -13.89 8.72 14.40
CA LYS A 130 -13.20 9.17 13.19
C LYS A 130 -11.82 8.57 13.13
N VAL A 131 -11.46 7.96 11.99
CA VAL A 131 -10.18 7.27 11.78
C VAL A 131 -9.40 7.91 10.64
N GLY A 132 -8.12 8.17 10.86
CA GLY A 132 -7.18 8.59 9.82
C GLY A 132 -6.61 7.38 9.08
N LEU A 133 -6.33 7.53 7.79
CA LEU A 133 -5.67 6.52 6.95
C LEU A 133 -4.58 7.16 6.12
N MET A 134 -3.43 6.50 6.02
CA MET A 134 -2.35 6.82 5.09
C MET A 134 -1.99 5.58 4.29
N GLY A 135 -2.14 5.64 2.97
CA GLY A 135 -1.92 4.47 2.13
C GLY A 135 -1.65 4.75 0.66
N THR A 136 -1.50 3.67 -0.09
CA THR A 136 -1.12 3.70 -1.51
C THR A 136 -2.16 4.37 -2.40
N MET A 137 -3.44 4.19 -2.11
CA MET A 137 -4.52 4.71 -2.94
C MET A 137 -4.80 6.19 -2.64
N GLU A 138 -4.91 6.51 -1.37
CA GLU A 138 -5.26 7.83 -0.86
C GLU A 138 -4.89 7.94 0.63
N ASN A 139 -4.80 9.14 1.13
CA ASN A 139 -4.88 9.42 2.55
C ASN A 139 -6.31 9.83 2.90
N MET A 140 -6.77 9.54 4.11
CA MET A 140 -8.14 9.87 4.54
C MET A 140 -8.15 10.45 5.94
N ILE A 141 -9.05 11.41 6.17
CA ILE A 141 -9.39 11.92 7.49
C ILE A 141 -10.89 11.71 7.69
N GLY A 142 -11.29 10.61 8.34
CA GLY A 142 -12.66 10.11 8.26
C GLY A 142 -13.03 9.83 6.81
N ASP A 143 -14.09 10.46 6.29
CA ASP A 143 -14.57 10.27 4.90
C ASP A 143 -13.92 11.24 3.90
N VAL A 144 -13.05 12.15 4.35
CA VAL A 144 -12.38 13.12 3.46
C VAL A 144 -11.14 12.48 2.86
N SER A 145 -11.14 12.31 1.53
CA SER A 145 -10.01 11.82 0.74
C SER A 145 -9.00 12.95 0.47
N ILE A 146 -7.71 12.63 0.61
CA ILE A 146 -6.57 13.49 0.31
C ILE A 146 -5.66 12.74 -0.66
N PRO A 147 -5.34 13.32 -1.82
CA PRO A 147 -4.45 12.70 -2.79
C PRO A 147 -3.09 12.32 -2.18
N THR A 148 -2.54 11.22 -2.63
CA THR A 148 -1.21 10.76 -2.22
C THR A 148 -0.32 10.51 -3.43
N GLU A 149 0.99 10.73 -3.26
CA GLU A 149 2.00 10.41 -4.27
C GLU A 149 2.80 9.15 -3.89
N ARG A 150 2.66 8.68 -2.65
CA ARG A 150 3.46 7.59 -2.08
C ARG A 150 2.64 6.79 -1.06
N THR A 151 2.89 5.50 -1.01
CA THR A 151 2.29 4.59 0.00
C THR A 151 2.49 5.10 1.44
N THR A 152 3.68 5.59 1.75
CA THR A 152 4.04 6.22 3.02
C THR A 152 4.66 7.58 2.71
N PRO A 153 4.10 8.70 3.14
CA PRO A 153 4.63 10.04 2.89
C PRO A 153 6.07 10.22 3.39
N GLU A 154 6.75 11.30 2.96
CA GLU A 154 8.02 11.69 3.58
C GLU A 154 7.76 12.15 5.02
N SER A 155 8.77 12.06 5.89
CA SER A 155 8.60 12.21 7.34
C SER A 155 7.93 13.52 7.75
N PHE A 156 8.26 14.63 7.11
CA PHE A 156 7.69 15.94 7.43
C PHE A 156 6.21 16.05 7.02
N GLU A 157 5.84 15.58 5.83
CA GLU A 157 4.45 15.51 5.36
C GLU A 157 3.63 14.51 6.19
N LEU A 158 4.25 13.41 6.62
CA LEU A 158 3.60 12.42 7.48
C LEU A 158 3.18 13.05 8.80
N GLN A 159 4.06 13.83 9.44
CA GLN A 159 3.73 14.54 10.68
C GLN A 159 2.67 15.64 10.47
N ALA A 160 2.70 16.31 9.32
CA ALA A 160 1.66 17.27 8.94
C ALA A 160 0.28 16.59 8.81
N LEU A 161 0.21 15.42 8.18
CA LEU A 161 -1.03 14.64 8.06
C LEU A 161 -1.53 14.15 9.42
N LEU A 162 -0.63 13.65 10.28
CA LEU A 162 -0.99 13.25 11.64
C LEU A 162 -1.53 14.44 12.45
N ALA A 163 -0.95 15.63 12.28
CA ALA A 163 -1.46 16.84 12.93
C ALA A 163 -2.88 17.18 12.44
N GLN A 164 -3.13 17.10 11.12
CA GLN A 164 -4.46 17.32 10.56
C GLN A 164 -5.48 16.28 11.09
N MET A 165 -5.07 15.00 11.20
CA MET A 165 -5.91 13.93 11.77
C MET A 165 -6.25 14.20 13.23
N ARG A 166 -5.25 14.58 14.05
CA ARG A 166 -5.44 15.00 15.44
C ARG A 166 -6.43 16.16 15.55
N ASP A 167 -6.20 17.21 14.77
CA ASP A 167 -7.00 18.45 14.82
C ASP A 167 -8.43 18.22 14.31
N ALA A 168 -8.63 17.22 13.43
CA ALA A 168 -9.94 16.75 13.00
C ALA A 168 -10.63 15.81 13.99
N GLY A 169 -9.98 15.46 15.12
CA GLY A 169 -10.53 14.61 16.17
C GLY A 169 -10.46 13.11 15.86
N CYS A 170 -9.51 12.66 15.03
CA CYS A 170 -9.28 11.23 14.86
C CYS A 170 -8.73 10.61 16.14
N SER A 171 -9.31 9.49 16.57
CA SER A 171 -8.84 8.71 17.71
C SER A 171 -7.78 7.68 17.35
N HIS A 172 -7.76 7.27 16.09
CA HIS A 172 -6.86 6.28 15.52
C HIS A 172 -6.31 6.78 14.18
N ALA A 173 -5.07 6.41 13.86
CA ALA A 173 -4.50 6.60 12.53
C ALA A 173 -3.84 5.31 12.07
N ILE A 174 -4.27 4.80 10.93
CA ILE A 174 -3.79 3.56 10.31
C ILE A 174 -2.89 3.94 9.15
N MET A 175 -1.75 3.27 9.01
CA MET A 175 -0.85 3.55 7.90
C MET A 175 -0.23 2.29 7.29
N GLU A 176 -0.11 2.32 5.98
CA GLU A 176 0.75 1.38 5.27
C GLU A 176 2.21 1.77 5.50
N VAL A 177 2.99 0.87 6.09
CA VAL A 177 4.41 1.08 6.37
C VAL A 177 5.24 0.30 5.35
N SER A 178 5.73 0.99 4.31
CA SER A 178 6.58 0.40 3.29
C SER A 178 8.01 0.19 3.81
N SER A 179 8.75 -0.78 3.25
CA SER A 179 10.16 -0.98 3.59
C SER A 179 11.02 0.25 3.26
N HIS A 180 10.75 0.92 2.16
CA HIS A 180 11.39 2.20 1.83
C HIS A 180 11.18 3.26 2.92
N ALA A 181 9.96 3.33 3.50
CA ALA A 181 9.68 4.30 4.56
C ALA A 181 10.49 4.01 5.82
N ILE A 182 10.70 2.75 6.14
CA ILE A 182 11.53 2.33 7.28
C ILE A 182 13.00 2.61 6.99
N ALA A 183 13.52 2.14 5.85
CA ALA A 183 14.92 2.32 5.46
C ALA A 183 15.32 3.80 5.31
N LEU A 184 14.40 4.64 4.86
CA LEU A 184 14.61 6.08 4.68
C LEU A 184 14.17 6.91 5.90
N GLU A 185 14.00 6.29 7.06
CA GLU A 185 13.64 6.93 8.34
C GLU A 185 12.36 7.78 8.32
N ARG A 186 11.45 7.56 7.34
CA ARG A 186 10.22 8.37 7.23
C ARG A 186 9.28 8.20 8.41
N VAL A 187 9.33 7.04 9.06
CA VAL A 187 8.50 6.67 10.21
C VAL A 187 9.26 6.77 11.54
N ALA A 188 10.46 7.35 11.53
CA ALA A 188 11.22 7.58 12.76
C ALA A 188 10.47 8.55 13.68
N GLY A 189 10.61 8.34 14.99
CA GLY A 189 9.90 9.12 16.01
C GLY A 189 8.42 8.72 16.20
N LEU A 190 7.92 7.72 15.46
CA LEU A 190 6.59 7.15 15.68
C LEU A 190 6.67 5.89 16.53
N HIS A 191 5.66 5.73 17.39
CA HIS A 191 5.39 4.52 18.15
C HIS A 191 3.97 4.02 17.84
N TYR A 192 3.80 2.70 17.66
CA TYR A 192 2.54 2.13 17.22
C TYR A 192 1.88 1.34 18.35
N ALA A 193 0.60 1.56 18.58
CA ALA A 193 -0.21 0.73 19.47
C ALA A 193 -0.27 -0.72 18.93
N VAL A 194 -0.39 -0.88 17.61
CA VAL A 194 -0.40 -2.19 16.96
C VAL A 194 0.38 -2.16 15.66
N GLY A 195 1.32 -3.11 15.48
CA GLY A 195 1.94 -3.44 14.21
C GLY A 195 1.26 -4.64 13.54
N SER A 196 1.35 -4.78 12.22
CA SER A 196 0.89 -5.99 11.54
C SER A 196 1.82 -6.39 10.40
N PHE A 197 2.05 -7.71 10.26
CA PHE A 197 2.75 -8.32 9.13
C PHE A 197 1.79 -9.21 8.33
N THR A 198 1.65 -8.90 7.05
CA THR A 198 0.76 -9.66 6.15
C THR A 198 1.47 -10.83 5.48
N ASN A 199 2.54 -10.58 4.72
CA ASN A 199 3.34 -11.56 3.99
C ASN A 199 4.62 -10.91 3.46
N LEU A 200 5.59 -11.76 3.02
CA LEU A 200 6.78 -11.32 2.31
C LEU A 200 7.02 -12.19 1.08
N THR A 201 6.94 -11.59 -0.10
CA THR A 201 7.28 -12.20 -1.39
C THR A 201 8.29 -11.32 -2.12
N GLU A 202 8.89 -11.82 -3.19
CA GLU A 202 9.91 -11.10 -3.95
C GLU A 202 9.36 -9.78 -4.52
N ASP A 203 9.94 -8.68 -4.07
CA ASP A 203 9.63 -7.32 -4.53
C ASP A 203 10.75 -6.37 -4.11
N HIS A 204 10.88 -5.22 -4.77
CA HIS A 204 11.79 -4.13 -4.39
C HIS A 204 13.28 -4.53 -4.26
N LEU A 205 13.76 -5.55 -5.00
CA LEU A 205 15.18 -5.92 -5.06
C LEU A 205 16.03 -4.95 -5.89
N ASP A 206 15.41 -3.95 -6.51
CA ASP A 206 16.05 -2.75 -7.05
C ASP A 206 16.52 -1.78 -5.96
N PHE A 207 15.94 -1.87 -4.78
CA PHE A 207 16.26 -1.04 -3.61
C PHE A 207 16.94 -1.83 -2.48
N HIS A 208 16.46 -3.03 -2.17
CA HIS A 208 17.03 -3.92 -1.16
C HIS A 208 18.08 -4.83 -1.76
N LYS A 209 19.13 -5.10 -0.97
CA LYS A 209 20.24 -5.94 -1.40
C LYS A 209 19.80 -7.38 -1.74
N ASP A 210 18.92 -7.93 -0.92
CA ASP A 210 18.36 -9.29 -1.00
C ASP A 210 17.07 -9.38 -0.19
N MET A 211 16.45 -10.56 -0.19
CA MET A 211 15.22 -10.81 0.57
C MET A 211 15.41 -10.76 2.09
N GLU A 212 16.61 -11.08 2.57
CA GLU A 212 16.97 -10.96 3.98
C GLU A 212 16.99 -9.50 4.42
N ASP A 213 17.62 -8.61 3.66
CA ASP A 213 17.65 -7.17 3.93
C ASP A 213 16.23 -6.57 3.87
N TYR A 214 15.43 -7.03 2.90
CA TYR A 214 14.02 -6.64 2.77
C TYR A 214 13.20 -7.05 4.00
N CYS A 215 13.38 -8.30 4.49
CA CYS A 215 12.74 -8.80 5.69
C CYS A 215 13.18 -8.02 6.94
N ASP A 216 14.50 -7.90 7.16
CA ASP A 216 15.08 -7.25 8.34
C ASP A 216 14.69 -5.78 8.43
N THR A 217 14.56 -5.12 7.26
CA THR A 217 14.06 -3.75 7.20
C THR A 217 12.62 -3.66 7.70
N LYS A 218 11.71 -4.51 7.19
CA LYS A 218 10.31 -4.51 7.64
C LYS A 218 10.16 -4.89 9.11
N ALA A 219 10.98 -5.83 9.60
CA ALA A 219 10.98 -6.30 10.98
C ALA A 219 11.23 -5.18 12.00
N GLN A 220 11.88 -4.08 11.60
CA GLN A 220 12.10 -2.93 12.48
C GLN A 220 10.79 -2.30 12.98
N LEU A 221 9.67 -2.49 12.29
CA LEU A 221 8.35 -2.04 12.75
C LEU A 221 8.03 -2.64 14.14
N PHE A 222 8.37 -3.91 14.37
CA PHE A 222 8.03 -4.63 15.61
C PHE A 222 8.89 -4.26 16.82
N ARG A 223 9.90 -3.42 16.61
CA ARG A 223 10.66 -2.77 17.71
C ARG A 223 10.02 -1.43 18.14
N ARG A 224 8.99 -0.96 17.41
CA ARG A 224 8.33 0.33 17.62
C ARG A 224 6.83 0.17 17.92
N CYS A 225 6.41 -1.03 18.35
CA CYS A 225 5.02 -1.38 18.65
C CYS A 225 4.87 -1.85 20.10
N ASP A 226 3.68 -1.62 20.67
CA ASP A 226 3.27 -2.26 21.93
C ASP A 226 2.87 -3.72 21.71
N GLN A 227 2.16 -3.97 20.60
CA GLN A 227 1.63 -5.26 20.21
C GLN A 227 1.74 -5.43 18.70
N ALA A 228 1.75 -6.69 18.22
CA ALA A 228 1.72 -6.95 16.78
C ALA A 228 0.90 -8.19 16.45
N VAL A 229 0.32 -8.16 15.22
CA VAL A 229 -0.36 -9.30 14.59
C VAL A 229 0.49 -9.79 13.44
N VAL A 230 0.85 -11.07 13.45
CA VAL A 230 1.84 -11.62 12.52
C VAL A 230 1.35 -12.91 11.86
N ASN A 231 1.50 -13.01 10.55
CA ASN A 231 1.11 -14.19 9.78
C ASN A 231 2.11 -15.33 10.02
N LEU A 232 1.68 -16.36 10.74
CA LEU A 232 2.46 -17.55 11.05
C LEU A 232 2.74 -18.44 9.83
N ASP A 233 1.87 -18.37 8.81
CA ASP A 233 1.94 -19.23 7.62
C ASP A 233 2.95 -18.73 6.58
N ASP A 234 3.51 -17.54 6.79
CA ASP A 234 4.53 -16.97 5.92
C ASP A 234 5.91 -17.56 6.23
N SER A 235 6.68 -17.93 5.21
CA SER A 235 8.00 -18.55 5.36
C SER A 235 9.03 -17.64 6.04
N TRP A 236 8.80 -16.33 6.06
CA TRP A 236 9.66 -15.33 6.69
C TRP A 236 9.26 -15.00 8.12
N PHE A 237 8.22 -15.65 8.68
CA PHE A 237 7.70 -15.37 10.01
C PHE A 237 8.78 -15.37 11.09
N GLU A 238 9.61 -16.42 11.16
CA GLU A 238 10.63 -16.55 12.20
C GLU A 238 11.64 -15.39 12.14
N ARG A 239 12.13 -15.05 10.93
CA ARG A 239 13.07 -13.95 10.76
C ARG A 239 12.42 -12.60 11.04
N MET A 240 11.18 -12.40 10.57
CA MET A 240 10.40 -11.18 10.77
C MET A 240 10.20 -10.88 12.27
N CYS A 241 10.02 -11.90 13.08
CA CYS A 241 9.73 -11.77 14.51
C CYS A 241 10.96 -11.92 15.41
N LYS A 242 12.14 -12.27 14.86
CA LYS A 242 13.34 -12.61 15.62
C LYS A 242 13.73 -11.58 16.68
N ASP A 243 13.64 -10.30 16.33
CA ASP A 243 14.04 -9.18 17.20
C ASP A 243 12.85 -8.33 17.65
N ALA A 244 11.63 -8.86 17.57
CA ALA A 244 10.44 -8.17 18.03
C ALA A 244 10.49 -7.96 19.55
N THR A 245 10.22 -6.73 20.00
CA THR A 245 10.17 -6.38 21.43
C THR A 245 8.74 -6.29 21.96
N CYS A 246 7.75 -6.38 21.07
CA CYS A 246 6.32 -6.29 21.38
C CYS A 246 5.67 -7.66 21.61
N LYS A 247 4.44 -7.65 22.15
CA LYS A 247 3.63 -8.88 22.27
C LYS A 247 3.11 -9.30 20.92
N LEU A 248 3.31 -10.56 20.54
CA LEU A 248 2.88 -11.10 19.25
C LEU A 248 1.58 -11.89 19.39
N LEU A 249 0.60 -11.60 18.54
CA LEU A 249 -0.55 -12.43 18.24
C LEU A 249 -0.34 -13.06 16.86
N THR A 250 -0.15 -14.39 16.81
CA THR A 250 -0.01 -15.10 15.56
C THR A 250 -1.36 -15.36 14.90
N VAL A 251 -1.43 -15.22 13.56
CA VAL A 251 -2.61 -15.60 12.77
C VAL A 251 -2.26 -16.69 11.76
N SER A 252 -3.20 -17.60 11.48
CA SER A 252 -3.02 -18.68 10.51
C SER A 252 -4.33 -19.07 9.82
N ALA A 253 -4.24 -19.37 8.52
CA ALA A 253 -5.32 -20.02 7.76
C ALA A 253 -5.02 -21.50 7.43
N LYS A 254 -3.89 -22.04 7.91
CA LYS A 254 -3.47 -23.42 7.66
C LYS A 254 -3.52 -24.31 8.89
N GLY A 255 -3.52 -23.74 10.09
CA GLY A 255 -3.44 -24.51 11.32
C GLY A 255 -3.64 -23.68 12.57
N LYS A 256 -3.40 -24.30 13.74
CA LYS A 256 -3.56 -23.63 15.04
C LYS A 256 -2.54 -22.50 15.20
N ALA A 257 -3.04 -21.35 15.64
CA ALA A 257 -2.28 -20.15 15.98
C ALA A 257 -2.97 -19.44 17.16
N GLY A 258 -2.50 -18.26 17.53
CA GLY A 258 -3.20 -17.43 18.51
C GLY A 258 -4.63 -17.11 18.05
N LEU A 259 -4.80 -16.72 16.79
CA LEU A 259 -6.09 -16.56 16.11
C LEU A 259 -5.99 -17.31 14.77
N TYR A 260 -6.93 -18.21 14.45
CA TYR A 260 -6.85 -18.99 13.20
C TYR A 260 -8.21 -19.25 12.58
N ALA A 261 -8.19 -19.63 11.28
CA ALA A 261 -9.40 -19.96 10.52
C ALA A 261 -9.63 -21.48 10.49
N GLU A 262 -10.89 -21.89 10.76
CA GLU A 262 -11.42 -23.23 10.46
C GLU A 262 -12.53 -23.13 9.41
N ASN A 263 -12.82 -24.22 8.70
CA ASN A 263 -13.94 -24.33 7.76
C ASN A 263 -13.93 -23.21 6.71
N VAL A 264 -12.76 -22.99 6.07
CA VAL A 264 -12.62 -21.96 5.04
C VAL A 264 -13.35 -22.36 3.76
N GLU A 265 -14.29 -21.54 3.34
CA GLU A 265 -15.03 -21.65 2.08
C GLU A 265 -14.73 -20.43 1.20
N LEU A 266 -14.26 -20.69 -0.02
CA LEU A 266 -14.01 -19.66 -1.03
C LEU A 266 -15.18 -19.63 -2.00
N LEU A 267 -15.84 -18.47 -2.11
CA LEU A 267 -17.02 -18.23 -2.95
C LEU A 267 -16.65 -17.23 -4.07
N SER A 268 -17.42 -17.23 -5.15
CA SER A 268 -17.21 -16.27 -6.25
C SER A 268 -17.49 -14.82 -5.86
N ASP A 269 -18.29 -14.60 -4.81
CA ASP A 269 -18.68 -13.29 -4.30
C ASP A 269 -18.11 -12.98 -2.90
N GLY A 270 -17.25 -13.87 -2.35
CA GLY A 270 -16.68 -13.65 -1.03
C GLY A 270 -16.00 -14.85 -0.41
N ILE A 271 -15.82 -14.79 0.90
CA ILE A 271 -15.28 -15.87 1.73
C ILE A 271 -16.16 -16.09 2.97
N CYS A 272 -16.17 -17.32 3.47
CA CYS A 272 -16.69 -17.66 4.79
C CYS A 272 -15.66 -18.51 5.53
N PHE A 273 -15.55 -18.32 6.85
CA PHE A 273 -14.73 -19.17 7.73
C PHE A 273 -15.15 -19.03 9.18
N THR A 274 -14.69 -19.91 10.05
CA THR A 274 -14.82 -19.77 11.49
C THR A 274 -13.52 -19.26 12.07
N ALA A 275 -13.51 -18.05 12.66
CA ALA A 275 -12.38 -17.52 13.42
C ALA A 275 -12.34 -18.16 14.81
N VAL A 276 -11.19 -18.69 15.20
CA VAL A 276 -10.99 -19.39 16.48
C VAL A 276 -9.91 -18.67 17.28
N TYR A 277 -10.28 -18.26 18.51
CA TYR A 277 -9.39 -17.65 19.50
C TYR A 277 -9.62 -18.27 20.88
N GLY A 278 -8.68 -19.10 21.33
CA GLY A 278 -8.87 -19.93 22.51
C GLY A 278 -10.06 -20.87 22.31
N GLU A 279 -11.08 -20.78 23.17
CA GLU A 279 -12.32 -21.58 23.09
C GLU A 279 -13.42 -20.88 22.26
N LYS A 280 -13.23 -19.62 21.92
CA LYS A 280 -14.21 -18.85 21.13
C LYS A 280 -14.16 -19.25 19.66
N LYS A 281 -15.33 -19.44 19.06
CA LYS A 281 -15.53 -19.72 17.64
C LYS A 281 -16.57 -18.76 17.08
N VAL A 282 -16.14 -17.88 16.15
CA VAL A 282 -16.98 -16.84 15.58
C VAL A 282 -17.05 -17.00 14.07
N PRO A 283 -18.25 -17.07 13.47
CA PRO A 283 -18.41 -17.11 12.01
C PRO A 283 -18.01 -15.75 11.42
N VAL A 284 -17.24 -15.79 10.34
CA VAL A 284 -16.78 -14.61 9.60
C VAL A 284 -17.20 -14.74 8.16
N ARG A 285 -17.77 -13.67 7.61
CA ARG A 285 -18.13 -13.55 6.20
C ARG A 285 -17.60 -12.21 5.66
N LEU A 286 -17.00 -12.23 4.49
CA LEU A 286 -16.63 -11.03 3.72
C LEU A 286 -17.09 -11.20 2.27
N SER A 287 -17.65 -10.13 1.70
CA SER A 287 -18.00 -10.04 0.26
C SER A 287 -16.80 -9.64 -0.59
N ILE A 288 -15.64 -10.23 -0.31
CA ILE A 288 -14.38 -10.05 -1.06
C ILE A 288 -13.84 -11.45 -1.31
N PRO A 289 -13.79 -11.92 -2.56
CA PRO A 289 -13.33 -13.27 -2.87
C PRO A 289 -11.80 -13.41 -2.75
N GLY A 290 -11.35 -14.65 -2.68
CA GLY A 290 -9.93 -14.99 -2.73
C GLY A 290 -9.33 -15.44 -1.41
N LYS A 291 -8.42 -16.41 -1.48
CA LYS A 291 -7.76 -17.01 -0.31
C LYS A 291 -6.99 -16.00 0.53
N PHE A 292 -6.34 -15.02 -0.13
CA PHE A 292 -5.61 -13.95 0.57
C PHE A 292 -6.54 -13.07 1.44
N THR A 293 -7.84 -12.99 1.12
CA THR A 293 -8.82 -12.27 1.93
C THR A 293 -9.00 -12.90 3.31
N VAL A 294 -8.84 -14.24 3.44
CA VAL A 294 -8.86 -14.91 4.75
C VAL A 294 -7.72 -14.37 5.63
N TYR A 295 -6.50 -14.25 5.08
CA TYR A 295 -5.36 -13.70 5.81
C TYR A 295 -5.54 -12.22 6.17
N ASN A 296 -6.05 -11.41 5.23
CA ASN A 296 -6.34 -10.00 5.50
C ASN A 296 -7.40 -9.87 6.61
N ALA A 297 -8.45 -10.69 6.57
CA ALA A 297 -9.48 -10.72 7.60
C ALA A 297 -8.92 -11.13 8.98
N LEU A 298 -8.10 -12.18 9.03
CA LEU A 298 -7.45 -12.61 10.28
C LEU A 298 -6.54 -11.53 10.85
N ASN A 299 -5.75 -10.84 10.01
CA ASN A 299 -4.94 -9.71 10.43
C ASN A 299 -5.80 -8.57 10.99
N VAL A 300 -6.90 -8.22 10.32
CA VAL A 300 -7.82 -7.17 10.77
C VAL A 300 -8.50 -7.54 12.07
N LEU A 301 -9.02 -8.77 12.21
CA LEU A 301 -9.60 -9.28 13.46
C LEU A 301 -8.57 -9.22 14.59
N GLY A 302 -7.35 -9.69 14.33
CA GLY A 302 -6.26 -9.64 15.30
C GLY A 302 -5.92 -8.22 15.74
N MET A 303 -5.78 -7.27 14.81
CA MET A 303 -5.52 -5.86 15.12
C MET A 303 -6.67 -5.22 15.90
N ALA A 304 -7.92 -5.49 15.52
CA ALA A 304 -9.10 -4.99 16.23
C ALA A 304 -9.13 -5.52 17.68
N MET A 305 -8.82 -6.81 17.89
CA MET A 305 -8.74 -7.40 19.23
C MET A 305 -7.63 -6.76 20.08
N GLN A 306 -6.46 -6.49 19.49
CA GLN A 306 -5.36 -5.81 20.20
C GLN A 306 -5.72 -4.35 20.55
N LEU A 307 -6.67 -3.75 19.83
CA LEU A 307 -7.21 -2.42 20.13
C LEU A 307 -8.38 -2.45 21.15
N GLY A 308 -8.77 -3.64 21.62
CA GLY A 308 -9.80 -3.82 22.64
C GLY A 308 -11.21 -4.09 22.09
N ILE A 309 -11.35 -4.35 20.79
CA ILE A 309 -12.64 -4.73 20.18
C ILE A 309 -12.83 -6.25 20.33
N SER A 310 -14.05 -6.69 20.62
CA SER A 310 -14.35 -8.13 20.69
C SER A 310 -14.24 -8.79 19.32
N LEU A 311 -13.90 -10.09 19.27
CA LEU A 311 -13.82 -10.85 18.03
C LEU A 311 -15.20 -10.87 17.33
N GLU A 312 -16.28 -10.94 18.10
CA GLU A 312 -17.66 -10.94 17.63
C GLU A 312 -18.03 -9.62 16.94
N ASP A 313 -17.72 -8.47 17.57
CA ASP A 313 -18.01 -7.16 17.01
C ASP A 313 -17.17 -6.87 15.77
N ALA A 314 -15.88 -7.25 15.79
CA ALA A 314 -15.00 -7.11 14.64
C ALA A 314 -15.48 -7.97 13.45
N ALA A 315 -15.90 -9.20 13.69
CA ALA A 315 -16.46 -10.09 12.66
C ALA A 315 -17.77 -9.55 12.08
N ALA A 316 -18.67 -9.05 12.93
CA ALA A 316 -19.93 -8.43 12.50
C ALA A 316 -19.68 -7.18 11.63
N ALA A 317 -18.73 -6.33 12.01
CA ALA A 317 -18.34 -5.17 11.21
C ALA A 317 -17.75 -5.57 9.86
N LEU A 318 -16.86 -6.57 9.83
CA LEU A 318 -16.28 -7.08 8.58
C LEU A 318 -17.35 -7.60 7.61
N ALA A 319 -18.43 -8.19 8.10
CA ALA A 319 -19.51 -8.69 7.25
C ALA A 319 -20.23 -7.58 6.46
N THR A 320 -20.14 -6.33 6.91
CA THR A 320 -20.70 -5.15 6.23
C THR A 320 -19.69 -4.42 5.35
N ALA A 321 -18.42 -4.83 5.39
CA ALA A 321 -17.36 -4.19 4.62
C ALA A 321 -17.58 -4.40 3.12
N LYS A 322 -17.47 -3.30 2.37
CA LYS A 322 -17.45 -3.33 0.91
C LYS A 322 -16.06 -3.74 0.44
N GLY A 323 -15.97 -4.32 -0.75
CA GLY A 323 -14.69 -4.60 -1.40
C GLY A 323 -13.82 -3.34 -1.52
N VAL A 324 -12.53 -3.53 -1.53
CA VAL A 324 -11.57 -2.44 -1.75
C VAL A 324 -11.52 -2.14 -3.24
N LYS A 325 -11.75 -0.89 -3.62
CA LYS A 325 -11.73 -0.45 -5.02
C LYS A 325 -10.43 -0.90 -5.70
N GLY A 326 -10.56 -1.67 -6.80
CA GLY A 326 -9.43 -2.19 -7.55
C GLY A 326 -8.57 -3.26 -6.86
N ARG A 327 -9.10 -3.96 -5.86
CA ARG A 327 -8.45 -5.09 -5.18
C ARG A 327 -9.41 -6.28 -5.15
N VAL A 328 -9.36 -7.11 -6.17
CA VAL A 328 -10.32 -8.19 -6.45
C VAL A 328 -11.77 -7.69 -6.25
N GLU A 329 -12.00 -6.50 -6.75
CA GLU A 329 -13.28 -5.81 -6.67
C GLU A 329 -14.31 -6.50 -7.55
N VAL A 330 -15.39 -6.98 -6.95
CA VAL A 330 -16.50 -7.55 -7.69
C VAL A 330 -17.31 -6.42 -8.33
N VAL A 331 -17.35 -6.40 -9.66
CA VAL A 331 -18.18 -5.45 -10.41
C VAL A 331 -19.57 -6.05 -10.60
N PRO A 332 -20.65 -5.31 -10.27
CA PRO A 332 -22.01 -5.81 -10.46
C PRO A 332 -22.32 -6.13 -11.94
N THR A 333 -22.78 -7.35 -12.19
CA THR A 333 -23.18 -7.83 -13.53
C THR A 333 -24.63 -8.31 -13.52
N PRO A 334 -25.62 -7.43 -13.29
CA PRO A 334 -27.02 -7.82 -13.16
C PRO A 334 -27.54 -8.52 -14.43
N GLY A 335 -28.18 -9.68 -14.24
CA GLY A 335 -28.75 -10.49 -15.34
C GLY A 335 -27.75 -11.34 -16.10
N LYS A 336 -26.50 -11.41 -15.65
CA LYS A 336 -25.48 -12.31 -16.20
C LYS A 336 -25.12 -13.41 -15.20
N ASP A 337 -24.76 -14.58 -15.72
CA ASP A 337 -24.39 -15.77 -14.93
C ASP A 337 -22.86 -15.90 -14.76
N TYR A 338 -22.09 -14.86 -15.05
CA TYR A 338 -20.65 -14.75 -14.85
C TYR A 338 -20.29 -13.60 -13.92
N THR A 339 -19.07 -13.61 -13.39
CA THR A 339 -18.55 -12.56 -12.48
C THR A 339 -17.44 -11.78 -13.17
N VAL A 340 -17.40 -10.44 -12.98
CA VAL A 340 -16.29 -9.57 -13.39
C VAL A 340 -15.57 -9.08 -12.13
N LEU A 341 -14.25 -9.23 -12.11
CA LEU A 341 -13.35 -8.77 -11.06
C LEU A 341 -12.37 -7.74 -11.61
N ILE A 342 -12.13 -6.67 -10.87
CA ILE A 342 -11.08 -5.69 -11.18
C ILE A 342 -9.96 -5.80 -10.14
N ASP A 343 -8.70 -5.87 -10.58
CA ASP A 343 -7.54 -5.90 -9.70
C ASP A 343 -6.38 -5.03 -10.20
N TYR A 344 -5.59 -4.51 -9.26
CA TYR A 344 -4.40 -3.69 -9.53
C TYR A 344 -3.14 -4.50 -9.84
N ALA A 345 -3.23 -5.82 -10.00
CA ALA A 345 -2.11 -6.71 -10.31
C ALA A 345 -1.44 -6.32 -11.64
N HIS A 346 -0.31 -5.65 -11.55
CA HIS A 346 0.48 -5.12 -12.68
C HIS A 346 1.94 -5.60 -12.66
N THR A 347 2.25 -6.57 -11.80
CA THR A 347 3.54 -7.25 -11.66
C THR A 347 3.36 -8.75 -11.90
N PRO A 348 4.44 -9.51 -12.24
CA PRO A 348 4.36 -10.97 -12.38
C PRO A 348 3.74 -11.66 -11.17
N ASP A 349 4.29 -11.41 -9.97
CA ASP A 349 3.80 -11.97 -8.70
C ASP A 349 2.33 -11.57 -8.44
N GLY A 350 1.99 -10.30 -8.64
CA GLY A 350 0.60 -9.82 -8.48
C GLY A 350 -0.37 -10.55 -9.40
N LEU A 351 -0.01 -10.71 -10.69
CA LEU A 351 -0.84 -11.40 -11.67
C LEU A 351 -0.98 -12.88 -11.34
N GLU A 352 0.11 -13.55 -10.99
CA GLU A 352 0.11 -14.97 -10.59
C GLU A 352 -0.77 -15.19 -9.36
N ASN A 353 -0.63 -14.36 -8.35
CA ASN A 353 -1.39 -14.45 -7.10
C ASN A 353 -2.89 -14.27 -7.33
N VAL A 354 -3.31 -13.23 -8.08
CA VAL A 354 -4.73 -13.00 -8.32
C VAL A 354 -5.33 -14.11 -9.20
N LEU A 355 -4.68 -14.51 -10.29
CA LEU A 355 -5.21 -15.54 -11.18
C LEU A 355 -5.25 -16.92 -10.51
N SER A 356 -4.20 -17.32 -9.79
CA SER A 356 -4.17 -18.58 -9.04
C SER A 356 -5.22 -18.62 -7.94
N SER A 357 -5.40 -17.50 -7.23
CA SER A 357 -6.43 -17.41 -6.20
C SER A 357 -7.83 -17.55 -6.79
N VAL A 358 -8.12 -16.82 -7.88
CA VAL A 358 -9.42 -16.90 -8.57
C VAL A 358 -9.66 -18.27 -9.17
N LYS A 359 -8.64 -18.88 -9.79
CA LYS A 359 -8.72 -20.24 -10.36
C LYS A 359 -9.14 -21.27 -9.32
N GLY A 360 -8.71 -21.10 -8.07
CA GLY A 360 -8.99 -22.03 -6.98
C GLY A 360 -10.48 -22.12 -6.59
N TYR A 361 -11.31 -21.14 -6.95
CA TYR A 361 -12.76 -21.15 -6.69
C TYR A 361 -13.63 -20.92 -7.94
N CYS A 362 -13.02 -20.70 -9.10
CA CYS A 362 -13.74 -20.55 -10.36
C CYS A 362 -14.38 -21.88 -10.77
N LYS A 363 -15.71 -21.89 -10.94
CA LYS A 363 -16.47 -23.09 -11.35
C LYS A 363 -16.57 -23.23 -12.86
N GLY A 364 -16.43 -22.13 -13.60
CA GLY A 364 -16.37 -22.07 -15.05
C GLY A 364 -14.94 -21.84 -15.53
N ARG A 365 -14.79 -21.09 -16.63
CA ARG A 365 -13.49 -20.68 -17.15
C ARG A 365 -13.01 -19.39 -16.49
N LEU A 366 -11.71 -19.31 -16.26
CA LEU A 366 -11.02 -18.08 -15.88
C LEU A 366 -10.59 -17.32 -17.14
N ILE A 367 -11.13 -16.14 -17.36
CA ILE A 367 -10.78 -15.24 -18.45
C ILE A 367 -9.95 -14.11 -17.88
N ALA A 368 -8.69 -13.96 -18.29
CA ALA A 368 -7.80 -12.92 -17.80
C ALA A 368 -7.60 -11.83 -18.86
N VAL A 369 -7.93 -10.57 -18.55
CA VAL A 369 -7.66 -9.40 -19.38
C VAL A 369 -6.55 -8.60 -18.72
N PHE A 370 -5.37 -8.53 -19.35
CA PHE A 370 -4.20 -7.86 -18.74
C PHE A 370 -3.25 -7.26 -19.78
N GLY A 371 -2.45 -6.32 -19.33
CA GLY A 371 -1.42 -5.67 -20.10
C GLY A 371 -0.26 -5.18 -19.23
N CYS A 372 0.70 -4.47 -19.83
CA CYS A 372 1.81 -3.87 -19.14
C CYS A 372 1.90 -2.37 -19.43
N GLY A 373 2.39 -1.61 -18.44
CA GLY A 373 2.68 -0.19 -18.62
C GLY A 373 3.94 0.04 -19.45
N GLY A 374 3.92 1.12 -20.26
CA GLY A 374 5.11 1.68 -20.91
C GLY A 374 5.96 2.49 -19.93
N ASP A 375 7.20 2.82 -20.33
CA ASP A 375 8.20 3.54 -19.52
C ASP A 375 8.41 2.87 -18.13
N ARG A 376 8.35 1.55 -18.12
CA ARG A 376 8.56 0.69 -16.95
C ARG A 376 9.44 -0.49 -17.35
N ASP A 377 9.88 -1.28 -16.35
CA ASP A 377 10.69 -2.47 -16.56
C ASP A 377 10.09 -3.38 -17.66
N PRO A 378 10.77 -3.57 -18.79
CA PRO A 378 10.31 -4.43 -19.88
C PRO A 378 10.48 -5.92 -19.59
N ILE A 379 11.35 -6.31 -18.64
CA ILE A 379 11.68 -7.70 -18.31
C ILE A 379 10.44 -8.46 -17.83
N LYS A 380 9.57 -7.77 -17.11
CA LYS A 380 8.33 -8.37 -16.60
C LYS A 380 7.31 -8.74 -17.70
N ARG A 381 7.37 -8.12 -18.88
CA ARG A 381 6.36 -8.29 -19.95
C ARG A 381 6.22 -9.75 -20.41
N PRO A 382 7.30 -10.42 -20.84
CA PRO A 382 7.20 -11.84 -21.24
C PRO A 382 6.82 -12.75 -20.07
N ILE A 383 7.27 -12.46 -18.85
CA ILE A 383 6.93 -13.23 -17.65
C ILE A 383 5.42 -13.18 -17.40
N MET A 384 4.80 -11.98 -17.49
CA MET A 384 3.35 -11.81 -17.34
C MET A 384 2.58 -12.52 -18.46
N GLY A 385 3.09 -12.51 -19.69
CA GLY A 385 2.51 -13.27 -20.81
C GLY A 385 2.46 -14.77 -20.53
N LYS A 386 3.55 -15.32 -20.04
CA LYS A 386 3.63 -16.74 -19.62
C LYS A 386 2.63 -17.03 -18.48
N ILE A 387 2.64 -16.27 -17.42
CA ILE A 387 1.77 -16.46 -16.24
C ILE A 387 0.29 -16.40 -16.66
N GLY A 388 -0.10 -15.37 -17.41
CA GLY A 388 -1.49 -15.20 -17.84
C GLY A 388 -2.01 -16.38 -18.66
N THR A 389 -1.20 -16.88 -19.58
CA THR A 389 -1.59 -18.02 -20.44
C THR A 389 -1.43 -19.38 -19.77
N ASP A 390 -0.61 -19.51 -18.74
CA ASP A 390 -0.46 -20.78 -18.00
C ASP A 390 -1.60 -21.00 -16.99
N ILE A 391 -2.14 -19.94 -16.40
CA ILE A 391 -3.15 -20.05 -15.34
C ILE A 391 -4.58 -19.85 -15.87
N ALA A 392 -4.80 -18.87 -16.75
CA ALA A 392 -6.12 -18.61 -17.29
C ALA A 392 -6.52 -19.66 -18.35
N ASP A 393 -7.81 -19.94 -18.45
CA ASP A 393 -8.37 -20.73 -19.54
C ASP A 393 -8.39 -19.95 -20.86
N ILE A 394 -8.60 -18.63 -20.75
CA ILE A 394 -8.51 -17.69 -21.87
C ILE A 394 -7.77 -16.43 -21.38
N ALA A 395 -6.74 -16.01 -22.10
CA ALA A 395 -5.97 -14.82 -21.85
C ALA A 395 -6.23 -13.77 -22.95
N VAL A 396 -6.74 -12.61 -22.60
CA VAL A 396 -6.89 -11.46 -23.52
C VAL A 396 -5.80 -10.45 -23.21
N ILE A 397 -4.77 -10.42 -24.05
CA ILE A 397 -3.61 -9.54 -23.91
C ILE A 397 -3.93 -8.19 -24.54
N THR A 398 -3.78 -7.11 -23.77
CA THR A 398 -4.23 -5.78 -24.18
C THR A 398 -3.26 -4.68 -23.71
N SER A 399 -3.55 -3.42 -24.07
CA SER A 399 -2.83 -2.25 -23.55
C SER A 399 -3.23 -1.93 -22.11
N ASP A 400 -2.29 -1.41 -21.36
CA ASP A 400 -2.50 -0.75 -20.05
C ASP A 400 -2.29 0.76 -20.23
N ASN A 401 -1.36 1.40 -19.52
CA ASN A 401 -0.90 2.77 -19.72
C ASN A 401 0.34 2.76 -20.65
N PRO A 402 0.22 2.93 -21.96
CA PRO A 402 1.38 2.83 -22.85
C PRO A 402 2.37 3.99 -22.67
N ARG A 403 1.94 5.10 -22.08
CA ARG A 403 2.74 6.32 -21.87
C ARG A 403 3.39 6.79 -23.17
N THR A 404 4.73 6.81 -23.25
CA THR A 404 5.43 7.27 -24.46
C THR A 404 5.76 6.13 -25.43
N GLU A 405 5.58 4.86 -25.00
CA GLU A 405 5.84 3.69 -25.85
C GLU A 405 4.64 3.36 -26.75
N ASP A 406 4.93 2.72 -27.89
CA ASP A 406 3.89 2.18 -28.75
C ASP A 406 3.19 0.97 -28.10
N PRO A 407 1.86 0.99 -27.95
CA PRO A 407 1.12 -0.08 -27.29
C PRO A 407 1.24 -1.45 -27.99
N GLU A 408 1.38 -1.48 -29.33
CA GLU A 408 1.56 -2.74 -30.07
C GLU A 408 2.92 -3.36 -29.77
N THR A 409 3.95 -2.56 -29.61
CA THR A 409 5.29 -2.99 -29.20
C THR A 409 5.24 -3.60 -27.80
N ILE A 410 4.57 -2.96 -26.84
CA ILE A 410 4.43 -3.50 -25.47
C ILE A 410 3.72 -4.85 -25.49
N VAL A 411 2.60 -4.96 -26.22
CA VAL A 411 1.83 -6.20 -26.36
C VAL A 411 2.67 -7.30 -27.01
N SER A 412 3.47 -6.99 -28.05
CA SER A 412 4.36 -7.94 -28.68
C SER A 412 5.40 -8.53 -27.70
N HIS A 413 5.93 -7.72 -26.77
CA HIS A 413 6.83 -8.17 -25.72
C HIS A 413 6.13 -9.11 -24.72
N ILE A 414 4.84 -8.91 -24.43
CA ILE A 414 4.06 -9.82 -23.59
C ILE A 414 3.88 -11.15 -24.30
N VAL A 415 3.47 -11.14 -25.57
CA VAL A 415 3.26 -12.33 -26.41
C VAL A 415 4.55 -13.14 -26.58
N ALA A 416 5.70 -12.49 -26.64
CA ALA A 416 7.00 -13.17 -26.73
C ALA A 416 7.28 -14.14 -25.56
N GLY A 417 6.60 -13.99 -24.42
CA GLY A 417 6.68 -14.90 -23.28
C GLY A 417 5.70 -16.07 -23.31
N VAL A 418 4.75 -16.06 -24.22
CA VAL A 418 3.76 -17.14 -24.35
C VAL A 418 4.41 -18.38 -24.95
N SER A 419 4.20 -19.54 -24.34
CA SER A 419 4.72 -20.82 -24.85
C SER A 419 4.09 -21.15 -26.20
N LYS A 420 4.90 -21.69 -27.12
CA LYS A 420 4.50 -21.96 -28.53
C LYS A 420 3.35 -22.96 -28.69
N ASP A 421 3.15 -23.81 -27.70
CA ASP A 421 2.07 -24.81 -27.63
C ASP A 421 0.74 -24.24 -27.12
N LYS A 422 0.74 -22.99 -26.61
CA LYS A 422 -0.47 -22.32 -26.12
C LYS A 422 -1.26 -21.71 -27.27
N ASN A 423 -2.55 -21.93 -27.24
CA ASN A 423 -3.54 -21.37 -28.18
C ASN A 423 -4.74 -20.76 -27.45
N ASN A 424 -4.61 -20.56 -26.14
CA ASN A 424 -5.65 -20.05 -25.25
C ASN A 424 -5.51 -18.53 -25.00
N TYR A 425 -4.98 -17.79 -25.98
CA TYR A 425 -4.86 -16.35 -25.85
C TYR A 425 -5.30 -15.61 -27.11
N GLU A 426 -5.73 -14.38 -26.92
CA GLU A 426 -6.10 -13.43 -27.96
C GLU A 426 -5.43 -12.08 -27.70
N VAL A 427 -5.15 -11.34 -28.77
CA VAL A 427 -4.51 -10.04 -28.70
C VAL A 427 -5.50 -8.99 -29.18
N ILE A 428 -5.90 -8.10 -28.28
CA ILE A 428 -6.80 -6.98 -28.58
C ILE A 428 -6.21 -5.73 -27.93
N VAL A 429 -5.45 -4.94 -28.69
CA VAL A 429 -4.67 -3.80 -28.17
C VAL A 429 -5.56 -2.75 -27.49
N ASN A 430 -6.74 -2.47 -28.05
CA ASN A 430 -7.70 -1.55 -27.44
C ASN A 430 -8.35 -2.19 -26.20
N ARG A 431 -8.09 -1.64 -25.02
CA ARG A 431 -8.53 -2.23 -23.75
C ARG A 431 -10.06 -2.26 -23.59
N VAL A 432 -10.76 -1.25 -24.08
CA VAL A 432 -12.25 -1.22 -24.05
C VAL A 432 -12.81 -2.39 -24.87
N GLN A 433 -12.27 -2.60 -26.08
CA GLN A 433 -12.66 -3.71 -26.94
C GLN A 433 -12.28 -5.06 -26.31
N ALA A 434 -11.12 -5.16 -25.64
CA ALA A 434 -10.69 -6.35 -24.94
C ALA A 434 -11.65 -6.74 -23.79
N ILE A 435 -12.12 -5.76 -23.03
CA ILE A 435 -13.11 -5.97 -21.96
C ILE A 435 -14.46 -6.42 -22.57
N HIS A 436 -14.95 -5.75 -23.59
CA HIS A 436 -16.20 -6.12 -24.28
C HIS A 436 -16.10 -7.55 -24.82
N HIS A 437 -15.00 -7.88 -25.50
CA HIS A 437 -14.78 -9.21 -26.05
C HIS A 437 -14.78 -10.28 -24.95
N ALA A 438 -14.09 -10.05 -23.84
CA ALA A 438 -14.09 -10.97 -22.69
C ALA A 438 -15.51 -11.20 -22.14
N MET A 439 -16.37 -10.16 -22.14
CA MET A 439 -17.76 -10.28 -21.71
C MET A 439 -18.65 -10.96 -22.77
N ASP A 440 -18.36 -10.80 -24.07
CA ASP A 440 -19.07 -11.49 -25.16
C ASP A 440 -18.85 -13.00 -25.15
N ILE A 441 -17.63 -13.47 -24.88
CA ILE A 441 -17.28 -14.89 -24.85
C ILE A 441 -17.58 -15.59 -23.51
N ALA A 442 -17.92 -14.81 -22.48
CA ALA A 442 -18.17 -15.34 -21.14
C ALA A 442 -19.41 -16.23 -21.08
N GLN A 443 -19.30 -17.34 -20.39
CA GLN A 443 -20.35 -18.32 -20.15
C GLN A 443 -20.73 -18.40 -18.67
N LYS A 444 -21.74 -19.19 -18.39
CA LYS A 444 -22.21 -19.42 -17.02
C LYS A 444 -21.10 -19.91 -16.11
N HIS A 445 -20.97 -19.27 -14.93
CA HIS A 445 -19.95 -19.52 -13.90
C HIS A 445 -18.52 -19.12 -14.27
N ASP A 446 -18.29 -18.48 -15.43
CA ASP A 446 -16.99 -17.91 -15.75
C ASP A 446 -16.67 -16.74 -14.83
N ILE A 447 -15.37 -16.50 -14.62
CA ILE A 447 -14.87 -15.33 -13.94
C ILE A 447 -13.93 -14.59 -14.88
N ILE A 448 -14.23 -13.32 -15.12
CA ILE A 448 -13.37 -12.40 -15.88
C ILE A 448 -12.55 -11.58 -14.87
N VAL A 449 -11.23 -11.59 -15.00
CA VAL A 449 -10.32 -10.77 -14.21
C VAL A 449 -9.74 -9.66 -15.09
N LEU A 450 -10.08 -8.41 -14.80
CA LEU A 450 -9.49 -7.23 -15.40
C LEU A 450 -8.30 -6.79 -14.53
N ALA A 451 -7.08 -7.18 -14.94
CA ALA A 451 -5.87 -6.94 -14.16
C ALA A 451 -5.04 -5.76 -14.72
N GLY A 452 -4.42 -5.01 -13.80
CA GLY A 452 -3.48 -3.93 -14.08
C GLY A 452 -3.94 -2.56 -13.59
N LYS A 453 -5.15 -2.13 -13.94
CA LYS A 453 -5.68 -0.78 -13.68
C LYS A 453 -6.21 -0.58 -12.26
N GLY A 454 -6.90 -1.59 -11.73
CA GLY A 454 -7.45 -1.53 -10.38
C GLY A 454 -8.32 -0.31 -10.12
N HIS A 455 -7.87 0.60 -9.26
CA HIS A 455 -8.59 1.82 -8.89
C HIS A 455 -8.44 2.97 -9.90
N GLU A 456 -7.53 2.86 -10.88
CA GLU A 456 -7.29 3.92 -11.87
C GLU A 456 -8.53 4.16 -12.74
N THR A 457 -8.84 5.43 -12.98
CA THR A 457 -9.95 5.88 -13.81
C THR A 457 -9.48 6.55 -15.10
N TYR A 458 -8.27 6.24 -15.55
CA TYR A 458 -7.66 6.83 -16.74
C TYR A 458 -6.74 5.84 -17.47
N GLN A 459 -6.49 6.13 -18.74
CA GLN A 459 -5.38 5.57 -19.51
C GLN A 459 -4.42 6.69 -19.89
N GLU A 460 -3.13 6.53 -19.60
CA GLU A 460 -2.08 7.51 -19.90
C GLU A 460 -1.43 7.19 -21.25
N VAL A 461 -1.58 8.12 -22.22
CA VAL A 461 -1.00 8.04 -23.56
C VAL A 461 -0.24 9.33 -23.84
N CYS A 462 1.05 9.25 -24.16
CA CYS A 462 1.92 10.40 -24.47
C CYS A 462 1.83 11.53 -23.41
N GLY A 463 1.79 11.16 -22.12
CA GLY A 463 1.70 12.09 -20.99
C GLY A 463 0.32 12.70 -20.76
N VAL A 464 -0.69 12.31 -21.53
CA VAL A 464 -2.08 12.75 -21.36
C VAL A 464 -2.90 11.63 -20.71
N LYS A 465 -3.62 11.95 -19.65
CA LYS A 465 -4.55 11.03 -18.98
C LYS A 465 -5.93 11.15 -19.61
N HIS A 466 -6.35 10.13 -20.35
CA HIS A 466 -7.68 10.01 -20.91
C HIS A 466 -8.57 9.26 -19.91
N HIS A 467 -9.80 9.74 -19.70
CA HIS A 467 -10.75 9.05 -18.82
C HIS A 467 -11.04 7.62 -19.32
N MET A 468 -10.88 6.65 -18.44
CA MET A 468 -11.17 5.23 -18.68
C MET A 468 -11.35 4.51 -17.33
N ASP A 469 -12.58 4.36 -16.89
CA ASP A 469 -12.92 3.55 -15.71
C ASP A 469 -13.50 2.20 -16.16
N GLU A 470 -12.88 1.12 -15.79
CA GLU A 470 -13.32 -0.23 -16.20
C GLU A 470 -14.72 -0.58 -15.66
N ARG A 471 -15.16 0.03 -14.56
CA ARG A 471 -16.50 -0.14 -14.00
C ARG A 471 -17.56 0.45 -14.92
N GLU A 472 -17.27 1.64 -15.45
CA GLU A 472 -18.14 2.32 -16.41
C GLU A 472 -18.21 1.54 -17.72
N ILE A 473 -17.07 1.03 -18.22
CA ILE A 473 -17.01 0.19 -19.43
C ILE A 473 -17.90 -1.05 -19.28
N VAL A 474 -17.81 -1.74 -18.12
CA VAL A 474 -18.64 -2.91 -17.83
C VAL A 474 -20.12 -2.52 -17.75
N ALA A 475 -20.47 -1.43 -17.08
CA ALA A 475 -21.84 -0.95 -16.94
C ALA A 475 -22.45 -0.57 -18.30
N GLU A 476 -21.72 0.20 -19.13
CA GLU A 476 -22.16 0.58 -20.49
C GLU A 476 -22.37 -0.64 -21.39
N TYR A 477 -21.49 -1.65 -21.31
CA TYR A 477 -21.67 -2.89 -22.05
C TYR A 477 -22.97 -3.60 -21.67
N LEU A 478 -23.23 -3.71 -20.36
CA LEU A 478 -24.44 -4.35 -19.85
C LEU A 478 -25.72 -3.61 -20.25
N GLU A 479 -25.69 -2.29 -20.28
CA GLU A 479 -26.82 -1.49 -20.76
C GLU A 479 -27.09 -1.73 -22.24
N LYS A 480 -26.05 -1.76 -23.08
CA LYS A 480 -26.17 -2.03 -24.54
C LYS A 480 -26.63 -3.45 -24.86
N THR A 481 -26.37 -4.42 -24.00
CA THR A 481 -26.70 -5.85 -24.20
C THR A 481 -27.94 -6.31 -23.42
N ARG A 482 -28.70 -5.38 -22.83
CA ARG A 482 -29.96 -5.66 -22.12
C ARG A 482 -31.18 -5.92 -23.03
N ASN A 483 -31.06 -5.74 -24.34
CA ASN A 483 -32.15 -5.92 -25.32
C ASN A 483 -32.25 -7.36 -25.83
#